data_b3932c0b547d78e67e98ae0849b9da66
#
_entry.id   b3932c0b547d78e67e98ae0849b9da66
#
_cell.length_a   1.000
_cell.length_b   1.000
_cell.length_c   1.000
_cell.angle_alpha   90.00
_cell.angle_beta   90.00
_cell.angle_gamma   90.00
#
_symmetry.space_group_name_H-M   'P 1'
#
loop_
_entity.id
_entity.type
_entity.pdbx_description
1 polymer ?
#
loop_
_entity_poly.entity_id
_entity_poly.type
_entity_poly.pdbx_seq_one_letter_code
_entity_poly.pdbx_strand_id
1 'polypeptide(L)'
;MIEYLRNNSTIVWQALQEHLYLALLPILFGFVIALPLGYLAVRFPRLYHPLINTFGILYSIPSLALFVFLPVLLGTKVLSPVNIVVALTVYTVALLARTVADGLRSVDALVVQAATAMGYRRLRRLIEVELPIALPVILAGLRVATVSNISLVSVGSLIGIGGLGQLFTRGFQLFYMEPILIGIILSVLLAGIADLIIVLVQRAITPWTRAA
;
A
#
# COMPACT_ATOMS: atom_id res chain seq x y z
N MET A 1 -11.10 -29.60 2.50
CA MET A 1 -10.46 -28.36 2.93
C MET A 1 -9.57 -28.54 4.16
N ILE A 2 -10.06 -29.05 5.29
CA ILE A 2 -9.22 -29.34 6.49
C ILE A 2 -8.13 -30.37 6.19
N GLU A 3 -8.47 -31.43 5.46
CA GLU A 3 -7.53 -32.44 5.03
C GLU A 3 -6.44 -31.90 4.11
N TYR A 4 -6.80 -31.03 3.16
CA TYR A 4 -5.84 -30.34 2.31
C TYR A 4 -4.87 -29.49 3.14
N LEU A 5 -5.38 -28.69 4.08
CA LEU A 5 -4.56 -27.88 4.98
C LEU A 5 -3.58 -28.72 5.80
N ARG A 6 -4.05 -29.86 6.34
CA ARG A 6 -3.20 -30.77 7.11
C ARG A 6 -2.08 -31.38 6.27
N ASN A 7 -2.42 -31.80 5.04
CA ASN A 7 -1.46 -32.48 4.15
C ASN A 7 -0.51 -31.50 3.42
N ASN A 8 -0.88 -30.22 3.30
CA ASN A 8 -0.12 -29.19 2.58
C ASN A 8 0.24 -27.99 3.47
N SER A 9 0.24 -28.16 4.80
CA SER A 9 0.45 -27.07 5.76
C SER A 9 1.74 -26.28 5.50
N THR A 10 2.83 -26.95 5.17
CA THR A 10 4.13 -26.30 4.85
C THR A 10 4.03 -25.41 3.62
N ILE A 11 3.36 -25.90 2.56
CA ILE A 11 3.19 -25.12 1.31
C ILE A 11 2.35 -23.88 1.58
N VAL A 12 1.23 -24.03 2.29
CA VAL A 12 0.33 -22.92 2.63
C VAL A 12 1.03 -21.90 3.52
N TRP A 13 1.82 -22.37 4.49
CA TRP A 13 2.58 -21.48 5.37
C TRP A 13 3.66 -20.69 4.64
N GLN A 14 4.42 -21.34 3.77
CA GLN A 14 5.41 -20.66 2.92
C GLN A 14 4.76 -19.63 2.00
N ALA A 15 3.65 -19.99 1.35
CA ALA A 15 2.88 -19.09 0.52
C ALA A 15 2.37 -17.85 1.31
N LEU A 16 1.94 -18.05 2.55
CA LEU A 16 1.50 -16.95 3.43
C LEU A 16 2.67 -16.03 3.82
N GLN A 17 3.81 -16.59 4.20
CA GLN A 17 5.01 -15.80 4.55
C GLN A 17 5.50 -14.97 3.35
N GLU A 18 5.57 -15.58 2.18
CA GLU A 18 5.97 -14.92 0.95
C GLU A 18 4.99 -13.82 0.56
N HIS A 19 3.69 -14.06 0.72
CA HIS A 19 2.66 -13.07 0.47
C HIS A 19 2.77 -11.85 1.40
N LEU A 20 3.02 -12.08 2.69
CA LEU A 20 3.26 -11.02 3.67
C LEU A 20 4.48 -10.17 3.27
N TYR A 21 5.59 -10.82 2.95
CA TYR A 21 6.80 -10.13 2.51
C TYR A 21 6.54 -9.26 1.27
N LEU A 22 5.91 -9.83 0.23
CA LEU A 22 5.64 -9.16 -1.03
C LEU A 22 4.61 -8.03 -0.90
N ALA A 23 3.71 -8.09 0.08
CA ALA A 23 2.72 -7.05 0.31
C ALA A 23 3.22 -5.93 1.23
N LEU A 24 3.91 -6.27 2.33
CA LEU A 24 4.25 -5.29 3.38
C LEU A 24 5.48 -4.44 3.04
N LEU A 25 6.49 -4.99 2.38
CA LEU A 25 7.67 -4.20 1.99
C LEU A 25 7.31 -3.03 1.06
N PRO A 26 6.50 -3.22 0.01
CA PRO A 26 6.06 -2.09 -0.83
C PRO A 26 5.28 -1.03 -0.06
N ILE A 27 4.48 -1.43 0.93
CA ILE A 27 3.73 -0.49 1.76
C ILE A 27 4.71 0.37 2.57
N LEU A 28 5.70 -0.24 3.19
CA LEU A 28 6.70 0.47 3.97
C LEU A 28 7.49 1.46 3.11
N PHE A 29 8.08 0.99 2.01
CA PHE A 29 8.85 1.84 1.10
C PHE A 29 7.98 2.92 0.45
N GLY A 30 6.80 2.53 -0.01
CA GLY A 30 5.85 3.43 -0.65
C GLY A 30 5.39 4.53 0.30
N PHE A 31 5.09 4.22 1.55
CA PHE A 31 4.71 5.19 2.56
C PHE A 31 5.83 6.19 2.86
N VAL A 32 7.06 5.70 3.08
CA VAL A 32 8.24 6.54 3.35
C VAL A 32 8.52 7.49 2.19
N ILE A 33 8.38 7.03 0.94
CA ILE A 33 8.60 7.85 -0.26
C ILE A 33 7.42 8.81 -0.52
N ALA A 34 6.19 8.37 -0.28
CA ALA A 34 4.98 9.15 -0.53
C ALA A 34 4.87 10.39 0.37
N LEU A 35 5.31 10.31 1.63
CA LEU A 35 5.25 11.43 2.57
C LEU A 35 5.97 12.69 2.04
N PRO A 36 7.27 12.64 1.67
CA PRO A 36 7.94 13.80 1.13
C PRO A 36 7.39 14.23 -0.23
N LEU A 37 6.98 13.30 -1.10
CA LEU A 37 6.43 13.65 -2.41
C LEU A 37 5.08 14.35 -2.29
N GLY A 38 4.18 13.88 -1.43
CA GLY A 38 2.92 14.54 -1.14
C GLY A 38 3.10 15.93 -0.52
N TYR A 39 4.06 16.06 0.42
CA TYR A 39 4.42 17.36 0.97
C TYR A 39 4.98 18.32 -0.10
N LEU A 40 5.87 17.85 -0.98
CA LEU A 40 6.42 18.65 -2.07
C LEU A 40 5.33 19.14 -3.03
N ALA A 41 4.34 18.30 -3.34
CA ALA A 41 3.21 18.65 -4.17
C ALA A 41 2.42 19.83 -3.57
N VAL A 42 2.17 19.80 -2.27
CA VAL A 42 1.45 20.91 -1.57
C VAL A 42 2.36 22.13 -1.42
N ARG A 43 3.64 21.91 -1.15
CA ARG A 43 4.59 23.01 -0.89
C ARG A 43 4.87 23.86 -2.11
N PHE A 44 4.84 23.28 -3.29
CA PHE A 44 5.11 23.94 -4.55
C PHE A 44 3.89 23.84 -5.48
N PRO A 45 3.00 24.85 -5.49
CA PRO A 45 1.73 24.79 -6.26
C PRO A 45 1.92 24.48 -7.75
N ARG A 46 3.06 24.89 -8.33
CA ARG A 46 3.41 24.59 -9.73
C ARG A 46 3.67 23.10 -9.98
N LEU A 47 4.11 22.35 -8.96
CA LEU A 47 4.39 20.92 -9.04
C LEU A 47 3.16 20.06 -8.74
N TYR A 48 2.11 20.61 -8.12
CA TYR A 48 0.95 19.85 -7.70
C TYR A 48 0.31 19.08 -8.86
N HIS A 49 -0.15 19.78 -9.88
CA HIS A 49 -0.81 19.15 -11.02
C HIS A 49 0.10 18.17 -11.79
N PRO A 50 1.36 18.51 -12.13
CA PRO A 50 2.25 17.54 -12.77
C PRO A 50 2.47 16.28 -11.95
N LEU A 51 2.75 16.41 -10.64
CA LEU A 51 2.98 15.24 -9.78
C LEU A 51 1.74 14.37 -9.64
N ILE A 52 0.58 14.96 -9.32
CA ILE A 52 -0.66 14.20 -9.14
C ILE A 52 -1.09 13.53 -10.42
N ASN A 53 -0.95 14.18 -11.59
CA ASN A 53 -1.25 13.58 -12.87
C ASN A 53 -0.29 12.43 -13.20
N THR A 54 1.02 12.60 -12.94
CA THR A 54 2.01 11.53 -13.12
C THR A 54 1.69 10.31 -12.25
N PHE A 55 1.34 10.53 -10.99
CA PHE A 55 0.92 9.43 -10.10
C PHE A 55 -0.36 8.75 -10.60
N GLY A 56 -1.33 9.51 -11.11
CA GLY A 56 -2.54 8.95 -11.72
C GLY A 56 -2.22 8.06 -12.92
N ILE A 57 -1.32 8.50 -13.81
CA ILE A 57 -0.86 7.73 -14.96
C ILE A 57 -0.12 6.47 -14.51
N LEU A 58 0.81 6.58 -13.56
CA LEU A 58 1.54 5.43 -13.03
C LEU A 58 0.60 4.38 -12.42
N TYR A 59 -0.41 4.81 -11.69
CA TYR A 59 -1.40 3.91 -11.09
C TYR A 59 -2.33 3.26 -12.12
N SER A 60 -2.51 3.86 -13.29
CA SER A 60 -3.35 3.30 -14.37
C SER A 60 -2.66 2.20 -15.18
N ILE A 61 -1.35 2.03 -15.05
CA ILE A 61 -0.62 0.95 -15.73
C ILE A 61 -1.14 -0.40 -15.20
N PRO A 62 -1.50 -1.39 -16.05
CA PRO A 62 -1.89 -2.71 -15.57
C PRO A 62 -0.76 -3.38 -14.77
N SER A 63 -1.06 -3.91 -13.58
CA SER A 63 -0.05 -4.49 -12.69
C SER A 63 0.74 -5.63 -13.33
N LEU A 64 0.06 -6.51 -14.05
CA LEU A 64 0.71 -7.60 -14.77
C LEU A 64 1.71 -7.09 -15.82
N ALA A 65 1.35 -6.03 -16.54
CA ALA A 65 2.25 -5.42 -17.53
C ALA A 65 3.49 -4.84 -16.84
N LEU A 66 3.32 -4.18 -15.70
CA LEU A 66 4.45 -3.63 -14.94
C LEU A 66 5.34 -4.74 -14.38
N PHE A 67 4.78 -5.83 -13.86
CA PHE A 67 5.54 -6.98 -13.35
C PHE A 67 6.40 -7.64 -14.45
N VAL A 68 5.90 -7.72 -15.69
CA VAL A 68 6.62 -8.31 -16.82
C VAL A 68 7.65 -7.33 -17.42
N PHE A 69 7.38 -6.02 -17.35
CA PHE A 69 8.27 -5.01 -17.91
C PHE A 69 9.47 -4.68 -17.01
N LEU A 70 9.27 -4.67 -15.68
CA LEU A 70 10.30 -4.28 -14.71
C LEU A 70 11.60 -5.11 -14.79
N PRO A 71 11.60 -6.44 -15.01
CA PRO A 71 12.83 -7.20 -15.20
C PRO A 71 13.72 -6.64 -16.29
N VAL A 72 13.14 -6.18 -17.41
CA VAL A 72 13.88 -5.59 -18.52
C VAL A 72 14.49 -4.24 -18.11
N LEU A 73 13.72 -3.43 -17.37
CA LEU A 73 14.17 -2.11 -16.92
C LEU A 73 15.25 -2.18 -15.83
N LEU A 74 15.10 -3.13 -14.90
CA LEU A 74 15.98 -3.27 -13.74
C LEU A 74 17.17 -4.23 -13.98
N GLY A 75 17.20 -4.94 -15.12
CA GLY A 75 18.21 -5.98 -15.38
C GLY A 75 18.10 -7.18 -14.42
N THR A 76 16.92 -7.44 -13.87
CA THR A 76 16.70 -8.54 -12.92
C THR A 76 16.19 -9.79 -13.62
N LYS A 77 16.22 -10.94 -12.90
CA LYS A 77 15.58 -12.17 -13.42
C LYS A 77 14.05 -11.98 -13.41
N VAL A 78 13.36 -12.56 -14.39
CA VAL A 78 11.88 -12.45 -14.52
C VAL A 78 11.18 -12.91 -13.23
N LEU A 79 11.62 -14.02 -12.64
CA LEU A 79 11.04 -14.57 -11.39
C LEU A 79 11.61 -13.95 -10.11
N SER A 80 12.28 -12.80 -10.19
CA SER A 80 12.79 -12.12 -9.00
C SER A 80 11.65 -11.46 -8.22
N PRO A 81 11.50 -11.74 -6.92
CA PRO A 81 10.52 -11.07 -6.04
C PRO A 81 10.70 -9.54 -6.03
N VAL A 82 11.91 -9.05 -6.30
CA VAL A 82 12.23 -7.61 -6.36
C VAL A 82 11.34 -6.88 -7.36
N ASN A 83 10.99 -7.52 -8.48
CA ASN A 83 10.14 -6.90 -9.50
C ASN A 83 8.75 -6.56 -8.94
N ILE A 84 8.13 -7.47 -8.18
CA ILE A 84 6.84 -7.22 -7.52
C ILE A 84 6.98 -6.14 -6.44
N VAL A 85 8.03 -6.24 -5.62
CA VAL A 85 8.27 -5.24 -4.55
C VAL A 85 8.40 -3.84 -5.15
N VAL A 86 9.18 -3.67 -6.22
CA VAL A 86 9.34 -2.36 -6.88
C VAL A 86 8.03 -1.91 -7.52
N ALA A 87 7.35 -2.78 -8.27
CA ALA A 87 6.07 -2.44 -8.89
C ALA A 87 5.02 -1.98 -7.89
N LEU A 88 4.83 -2.74 -6.83
CA LEU A 88 3.85 -2.42 -5.79
C LEU A 88 4.28 -1.18 -4.97
N THR A 89 5.59 -0.93 -4.83
CA THR A 89 6.09 0.32 -4.25
C THR A 89 5.69 1.51 -5.11
N VAL A 90 5.84 1.42 -6.44
CA VAL A 90 5.41 2.48 -7.36
C VAL A 90 3.91 2.76 -7.22
N TYR A 91 3.07 1.72 -7.17
CA TYR A 91 1.63 1.89 -6.95
C TYR A 91 1.30 2.49 -5.59
N THR A 92 1.98 2.03 -4.54
CA THR A 92 1.80 2.57 -3.19
C THR A 92 2.18 4.04 -3.14
N VAL A 93 3.31 4.43 -3.75
CA VAL A 93 3.73 5.83 -3.86
C VAL A 93 2.70 6.65 -4.63
N ALA A 94 2.25 6.16 -5.78
CA ALA A 94 1.29 6.87 -6.63
C ALA A 94 -0.03 7.17 -5.88
N LEU A 95 -0.55 6.19 -5.15
CA LEU A 95 -1.78 6.34 -4.36
C LEU A 95 -1.56 7.21 -3.13
N LEU A 96 -0.51 6.93 -2.34
CA LEU A 96 -0.30 7.59 -1.06
C LEU A 96 0.22 9.01 -1.19
N ALA A 97 1.05 9.34 -2.19
CA ALA A 97 1.52 10.71 -2.38
C ALA A 97 0.35 11.67 -2.67
N ARG A 98 -0.65 11.20 -3.45
CA ARG A 98 -1.90 11.95 -3.64
C ARG A 98 -2.67 12.10 -2.32
N THR A 99 -2.85 11.01 -1.58
CA THR A 99 -3.58 11.02 -0.31
C THR A 99 -2.90 11.92 0.73
N VAL A 100 -1.57 11.91 0.80
CA VAL A 100 -0.80 12.83 1.66
C VAL A 100 -1.02 14.28 1.26
N ALA A 101 -0.98 14.58 -0.05
CA ALA A 101 -1.24 15.92 -0.55
C ALA A 101 -2.67 16.38 -0.22
N ASP A 102 -3.66 15.52 -0.43
CA ASP A 102 -5.07 15.82 -0.13
C ASP A 102 -5.28 16.01 1.38
N GLY A 103 -4.68 15.18 2.22
CA GLY A 103 -4.70 15.31 3.67
C GLY A 103 -4.08 16.61 4.18
N LEU A 104 -2.92 17.00 3.66
CA LEU A 104 -2.29 18.27 4.02
C LEU A 104 -3.09 19.49 3.53
N ARG A 105 -3.77 19.39 2.40
CA ARG A 105 -4.65 20.46 1.87
C ARG A 105 -5.97 20.57 2.61
N SER A 106 -6.41 19.53 3.31
CA SER A 106 -7.63 19.57 4.11
C SER A 106 -7.47 20.34 5.42
N VAL A 107 -6.23 20.69 5.80
CA VAL A 107 -5.97 21.51 6.99
C VAL A 107 -6.44 22.93 6.75
N ASP A 108 -7.30 23.44 7.66
CA ASP A 108 -7.86 24.77 7.54
C ASP A 108 -6.75 25.85 7.51
N ALA A 109 -6.87 26.77 6.56
CA ALA A 109 -5.93 27.87 6.40
C ALA A 109 -5.84 28.78 7.64
N LEU A 110 -6.91 28.92 8.41
CA LEU A 110 -6.90 29.68 9.67
C LEU A 110 -6.03 29.00 10.73
N VAL A 111 -6.05 27.67 10.80
CA VAL A 111 -5.17 26.90 11.71
C VAL A 111 -3.70 27.10 11.33
N VAL A 112 -3.39 27.07 10.03
CA VAL A 112 -2.04 27.32 9.52
C VAL A 112 -1.57 28.75 9.83
N GLN A 113 -2.46 29.75 9.67
CA GLN A 113 -2.17 31.15 9.99
C GLN A 113 -1.97 31.36 11.50
N ALA A 114 -2.84 30.80 12.34
CA ALA A 114 -2.73 30.88 13.80
C ALA A 114 -1.41 30.26 14.30
N ALA A 115 -1.04 29.09 13.83
CA ALA A 115 0.24 28.47 14.17
C ALA A 115 1.43 29.34 13.74
N THR A 116 1.34 29.99 12.57
CA THR A 116 2.38 30.89 12.08
C THR A 116 2.49 32.14 12.97
N ALA A 117 1.36 32.72 13.38
CA ALA A 117 1.32 33.85 14.29
C ALA A 117 1.89 33.56 15.68
N MET A 118 1.74 32.29 16.16
CA MET A 118 2.36 31.78 17.37
C MET A 118 3.88 31.50 17.24
N GLY A 119 4.49 31.80 16.09
CA GLY A 119 5.92 31.67 15.89
C GLY A 119 6.39 30.27 15.44
N TYR A 120 5.48 29.40 15.03
CA TYR A 120 5.88 28.09 14.50
C TYR A 120 6.65 28.26 13.18
N ARG A 121 7.90 27.80 13.16
CA ARG A 121 8.67 27.66 11.92
C ARG A 121 8.04 26.59 11.03
N ARG A 122 8.20 26.70 9.72
CA ARG A 122 7.53 25.85 8.72
C ARG A 122 7.62 24.35 9.01
N LEU A 123 8.81 23.81 9.28
CA LEU A 123 8.98 22.36 9.53
C LEU A 123 8.31 21.94 10.84
N ARG A 124 8.44 22.74 11.89
CA ARG A 124 7.79 22.49 13.16
C ARG A 124 6.27 22.53 13.04
N ARG A 125 5.73 23.50 12.31
CA ARG A 125 4.31 23.60 12.01
C ARG A 125 3.81 22.38 11.23
N LEU A 126 4.57 21.91 10.21
CA LEU A 126 4.23 20.68 9.47
C LEU A 126 4.11 19.48 10.42
N ILE A 127 5.12 19.27 11.28
CA ILE A 127 5.17 18.06 12.12
C ILE A 127 4.19 18.14 13.30
N GLU A 128 4.07 19.31 13.95
CA GLU A 128 3.30 19.44 15.19
C GLU A 128 1.84 19.86 14.98
N VAL A 129 1.48 20.41 13.79
CA VAL A 129 0.13 20.92 13.52
C VAL A 129 -0.48 20.29 12.28
N GLU A 130 0.15 20.44 11.11
CA GLU A 130 -0.45 20.04 9.84
C GLU A 130 -0.53 18.51 9.69
N LEU A 131 0.55 17.77 9.96
CA LEU A 131 0.57 16.32 9.88
C LEU A 131 -0.40 15.64 10.86
N PRO A 132 -0.45 15.99 12.16
CA PRO A 132 -1.45 15.41 13.06
C PRO A 132 -2.90 15.59 12.56
N ILE A 133 -3.25 16.75 12.04
CA ILE A 133 -4.60 17.02 11.49
C ILE A 133 -4.84 16.23 10.20
N ALA A 134 -3.82 16.10 9.33
CA ALA A 134 -3.91 15.36 8.08
C ALA A 134 -3.88 13.83 8.28
N LEU A 135 -3.39 13.36 9.43
CA LEU A 135 -3.10 11.95 9.69
C LEU A 135 -4.30 11.00 9.48
N PRO A 136 -5.54 11.33 9.88
CA PRO A 136 -6.70 10.47 9.61
C PRO A 136 -6.91 10.20 8.11
N VAL A 137 -6.73 11.21 7.26
CA VAL A 137 -6.86 11.08 5.80
C VAL A 137 -5.71 10.23 5.24
N ILE A 138 -4.49 10.47 5.70
CA ILE A 138 -3.30 9.71 5.28
C ILE A 138 -3.45 8.23 5.64
N LEU A 139 -3.91 7.92 6.86
CA LEU A 139 -4.11 6.55 7.30
C LEU A 139 -5.27 5.86 6.59
N ALA A 140 -6.32 6.60 6.22
CA ALA A 140 -7.37 6.05 5.37
C ALA A 140 -6.82 5.61 4.00
N GLY A 141 -5.94 6.42 3.39
CA GLY A 141 -5.23 6.03 2.17
C GLY A 141 -4.29 4.83 2.38
N LEU A 142 -3.60 4.77 3.50
CA LEU A 142 -2.72 3.64 3.84
C LEU A 142 -3.51 2.33 3.93
N ARG A 143 -4.72 2.35 4.49
CA ARG A 143 -5.63 1.19 4.51
C ARG A 143 -5.95 0.71 3.10
N VAL A 144 -6.35 1.62 2.22
CA VAL A 144 -6.65 1.30 0.82
C VAL A 144 -5.42 0.73 0.12
N ALA A 145 -4.24 1.35 0.27
CA ALA A 145 -3.00 0.87 -0.31
C ALA A 145 -2.63 -0.54 0.18
N THR A 146 -2.82 -0.81 1.48
CA THR A 146 -2.51 -2.10 2.09
C THR A 146 -3.39 -3.22 1.55
N VAL A 147 -4.70 -3.02 1.52
CA VAL A 147 -5.66 -3.99 0.98
C VAL A 147 -5.40 -4.22 -0.52
N SER A 148 -5.14 -3.15 -1.27
CA SER A 148 -4.81 -3.24 -2.71
C SER A 148 -3.52 -4.03 -2.95
N ASN A 149 -2.46 -3.79 -2.18
CA ASN A 149 -1.21 -4.53 -2.33
C ASN A 149 -1.38 -6.02 -2.03
N ILE A 150 -2.09 -6.37 -0.95
CA ILE A 150 -2.41 -7.76 -0.63
C ILE A 150 -3.14 -8.44 -1.80
N SER A 151 -4.10 -7.76 -2.42
CA SER A 151 -4.79 -8.29 -3.60
C SER A 151 -3.86 -8.43 -4.82
N LEU A 152 -3.04 -7.39 -5.10
CA LEU A 152 -2.17 -7.33 -6.28
C LEU A 152 -1.01 -8.34 -6.23
N VAL A 153 -0.51 -8.71 -5.04
CA VAL A 153 0.49 -9.78 -4.90
C VAL A 153 -0.01 -11.08 -5.53
N SER A 154 -1.32 -11.39 -5.40
CA SER A 154 -1.88 -12.60 -5.99
C SER A 154 -1.75 -12.65 -7.53
N VAL A 155 -1.71 -11.48 -8.19
CA VAL A 155 -1.50 -11.38 -9.64
C VAL A 155 -0.08 -11.82 -10.02
N GLY A 156 0.92 -11.66 -9.12
CA GLY A 156 2.29 -12.09 -9.33
C GLY A 156 2.42 -13.60 -9.55
N SER A 157 1.49 -14.40 -9.05
CA SER A 157 1.48 -15.85 -9.26
C SER A 157 1.26 -16.25 -10.73
N LEU A 158 0.62 -15.39 -11.53
CA LEU A 158 0.43 -15.64 -12.95
C LEU A 158 1.75 -15.65 -13.74
N ILE A 159 2.76 -14.96 -13.23
CA ILE A 159 4.13 -14.95 -13.79
C ILE A 159 5.09 -15.83 -13.01
N GLY A 160 4.58 -16.69 -12.12
CA GLY A 160 5.37 -17.67 -11.36
C GLY A 160 6.02 -17.10 -10.09
N ILE A 161 5.67 -15.89 -9.65
CA ILE A 161 6.15 -15.34 -8.38
C ILE A 161 5.11 -15.62 -7.29
N GLY A 162 5.59 -16.09 -6.18
CA GLY A 162 4.91 -16.70 -5.06
C GLY A 162 3.71 -16.06 -4.38
N GLY A 163 3.58 -16.35 -3.10
CA GLY A 163 2.48 -15.90 -2.27
C GLY A 163 1.21 -16.75 -2.41
N LEU A 164 0.13 -16.30 -1.75
CA LEU A 164 -1.16 -17.02 -1.73
C LEU A 164 -1.79 -17.23 -3.11
N GLY A 165 -1.42 -16.38 -4.09
CA GLY A 165 -1.86 -16.53 -5.48
C GLY A 165 -1.44 -17.86 -6.11
N GLN A 166 -0.36 -18.49 -5.65
CA GLN A 166 0.06 -19.84 -6.12
C GLN A 166 -1.02 -20.90 -5.84
N LEU A 167 -1.80 -20.74 -4.77
CA LEU A 167 -2.89 -21.64 -4.47
C LEU A 167 -4.00 -21.52 -5.53
N PHE A 168 -4.22 -20.31 -6.08
CA PHE A 168 -5.19 -20.09 -7.17
C PHE A 168 -4.71 -20.74 -8.46
N THR A 169 -3.47 -20.47 -8.88
CA THR A 169 -2.91 -21.02 -10.12
C THR A 169 -2.82 -22.53 -10.07
N ARG A 170 -2.37 -23.09 -8.94
CA ARG A 170 -2.30 -24.54 -8.73
C ARG A 170 -3.68 -25.19 -8.77
N GLY A 171 -4.67 -24.63 -8.06
CA GLY A 171 -6.03 -25.15 -8.05
C GLY A 171 -6.68 -25.09 -9.43
N PHE A 172 -6.46 -24.00 -10.16
CA PHE A 172 -6.95 -23.84 -11.53
C PHE A 172 -6.35 -24.87 -12.49
N GLN A 173 -5.03 -25.07 -12.46
CA GLN A 173 -4.32 -26.03 -13.31
C GLN A 173 -4.72 -27.48 -13.05
N LEU A 174 -5.01 -27.82 -11.81
CA LEU A 174 -5.38 -29.18 -11.39
C LEU A 174 -6.89 -29.43 -11.37
N PHE A 175 -7.71 -28.42 -11.76
CA PHE A 175 -9.18 -28.46 -11.64
C PHE A 175 -9.63 -28.82 -10.19
N TYR A 176 -8.92 -28.29 -9.20
CA TYR A 176 -9.10 -28.60 -7.79
C TYR A 176 -9.46 -27.35 -6.99
N MET A 177 -10.69 -27.29 -6.49
CA MET A 177 -11.24 -26.07 -5.87
C MET A 177 -10.70 -25.77 -4.47
N GLU A 178 -10.25 -26.79 -3.72
CA GLU A 178 -9.85 -26.60 -2.31
C GLU A 178 -8.69 -25.60 -2.13
N PRO A 179 -7.57 -25.68 -2.88
CA PRO A 179 -6.51 -24.67 -2.75
C PRO A 179 -6.99 -23.28 -3.13
N ILE A 180 -7.88 -23.14 -4.12
CA ILE A 180 -8.42 -21.83 -4.52
C ILE A 180 -9.19 -21.21 -3.35
N LEU A 181 -10.11 -21.96 -2.75
CA LEU A 181 -10.92 -21.47 -1.61
C LEU A 181 -10.04 -21.13 -0.41
N ILE A 182 -9.03 -21.93 -0.11
CA ILE A 182 -8.06 -21.67 0.97
C ILE A 182 -7.30 -20.37 0.69
N GLY A 183 -6.81 -20.19 -0.53
CA GLY A 183 -6.11 -18.99 -0.94
C GLY A 183 -6.99 -17.74 -0.81
N ILE A 184 -8.26 -17.81 -1.25
CA ILE A 184 -9.21 -16.70 -1.11
C ILE A 184 -9.43 -16.37 0.38
N ILE A 185 -9.76 -17.36 1.20
CA ILE A 185 -10.02 -17.17 2.63
C ILE A 185 -8.81 -16.53 3.31
N LEU A 186 -7.61 -17.07 3.08
CA LEU A 186 -6.40 -16.55 3.68
C LEU A 186 -6.06 -15.13 3.22
N SER A 187 -6.28 -14.81 1.94
CA SER A 187 -6.04 -13.45 1.42
C SER A 187 -7.02 -12.44 2.02
N VAL A 188 -8.30 -12.80 2.14
CA VAL A 188 -9.32 -11.94 2.76
C VAL A 188 -9.05 -11.76 4.25
N LEU A 189 -8.70 -12.82 4.97
CA LEU A 189 -8.34 -12.74 6.38
C LEU A 189 -7.09 -11.86 6.58
N LEU A 190 -6.08 -12.04 5.75
CA LEU A 190 -4.86 -11.24 5.81
C LEU A 190 -5.16 -9.76 5.58
N ALA A 191 -5.94 -9.42 4.55
CA ALA A 191 -6.35 -8.05 4.26
C ALA A 191 -7.17 -7.45 5.41
N GLY A 192 -8.13 -8.21 5.97
CA GLY A 192 -8.95 -7.77 7.09
C GLY A 192 -8.14 -7.55 8.37
N ILE A 193 -7.18 -8.44 8.67
CA ILE A 193 -6.28 -8.28 9.82
C ILE A 193 -5.38 -7.06 9.64
N ALA A 194 -4.79 -6.88 8.46
CA ALA A 194 -3.96 -5.72 8.18
C ALA A 194 -4.74 -4.41 8.28
N ASP A 195 -5.94 -4.36 7.72
CA ASP A 195 -6.84 -3.21 7.83
C ASP A 195 -7.21 -2.91 9.29
N LEU A 196 -7.58 -3.94 10.06
CA LEU A 196 -7.92 -3.81 11.48
C LEU A 196 -6.73 -3.27 12.30
N ILE A 197 -5.51 -3.76 12.03
CA ILE A 197 -4.30 -3.26 12.71
C ILE A 197 -4.14 -1.75 12.44
N ILE A 198 -4.27 -1.31 11.18
CA ILE A 198 -4.14 0.12 10.83
C ILE A 198 -5.24 0.93 11.52
N VAL A 199 -6.48 0.43 11.57
CA VAL A 199 -7.60 1.10 12.29
C VAL A 199 -7.29 1.23 13.78
N LEU A 200 -6.79 0.18 14.42
CA LEU A 200 -6.43 0.21 15.83
C LEU A 200 -5.29 1.19 16.10
N VAL A 201 -4.26 1.20 15.25
CA VAL A 201 -3.16 2.18 15.32
C VAL A 201 -3.72 3.59 15.12
N GLN A 202 -4.55 3.82 14.11
CA GLN A 202 -5.20 5.11 13.88
C GLN A 202 -5.94 5.57 15.13
N ARG A 203 -6.79 4.71 15.71
CA ARG A 203 -7.54 5.05 16.93
C ARG A 203 -6.64 5.38 18.13
N ALA A 204 -5.47 4.78 18.22
CA ALA A 204 -4.52 5.05 19.30
C ALA A 204 -3.80 6.40 19.13
N ILE A 205 -3.42 6.75 17.87
CA ILE A 205 -2.61 7.95 17.60
C ILE A 205 -3.43 9.18 17.21
N THR A 206 -4.76 9.04 16.99
CA THR A 206 -5.66 10.16 16.69
C THR A 206 -6.85 10.25 17.67
N PRO A 207 -6.59 10.37 19.00
CA PRO A 207 -7.68 10.38 19.99
C PRO A 207 -8.64 11.56 19.84
N TRP A 208 -8.18 12.68 19.27
CA TRP A 208 -8.99 13.89 19.04
C TRP A 208 -10.12 13.70 18.01
N THR A 209 -10.04 12.69 17.14
CA THR A 209 -11.10 12.40 16.16
C THR A 209 -12.32 11.70 16.75
N ARG A 210 -12.28 11.33 18.05
CA ARG A 210 -13.41 10.69 18.76
C ARG A 210 -14.30 11.70 19.46
N ALA A 211 -13.86 12.94 19.60
CA ALA A 211 -14.55 13.98 20.35
C ALA A 211 -15.42 14.86 19.44
N ALA A 212 -15.44 14.58 18.14
CA ALA A 212 -16.29 15.21 17.15
C ALA A 212 -17.36 14.22 16.67
#